data_33458f35ac6bddbb12ebbf9a25453454
#
_entry.id   33458f35ac6bddbb12ebbf9a25453454
#
_cell.length_a   1.000
_cell.length_b   1.000
_cell.length_c   1.000
_cell.angle_alpha   90.00
_cell.angle_beta   90.00
_cell.angle_gamma   90.00
#
_symmetry.space_group_name_H-M   'P 1'
#
loop_
_entity.id
_entity.type
_entity.pdbx_description
1 polymer ?
#
loop_
_entity_poly.entity_id
_entity_poly.type
_entity_poly.pdbx_seq_one_letter_code
_entity_poly.pdbx_strand_id
1 'polypeptide(L)'
;MQTKQIFRWFLNTFVKIFGVMPFETLKPQVKSIVLNTKKTVDERLLAICELLETHIDYYNWVGFYFRNGSKEELKLGPYVGAPTDHTIIPFGKGICGQVAVSNQNFVVPDVTAQDNYIACSINVKAEIVIPIFVNGENIGQIDIDSNTPNPFTEADERFLEFVCKEVATLF
;
A
#
# COMPACT_ATOMS: atom_id res chain seq x y z
N MET A 1 -12.69 -0.73 22.47
CA MET A 1 -11.63 -1.67 22.06
C MET A 1 -12.13 -3.09 21.78
N GLN A 2 -13.03 -3.65 22.57
CA GLN A 2 -13.52 -5.04 22.38
C GLN A 2 -14.38 -5.27 21.12
N THR A 3 -15.18 -4.30 20.69
CA THR A 3 -16.07 -4.45 19.51
C THR A 3 -15.32 -4.59 18.19
N LYS A 4 -14.16 -3.94 18.01
CA LYS A 4 -13.32 -4.06 16.81
C LYS A 4 -12.67 -5.44 16.71
N GLN A 5 -12.26 -6.04 17.83
CA GLN A 5 -11.66 -7.38 17.86
C GLN A 5 -12.67 -8.49 17.53
N ILE A 6 -13.91 -8.36 18.00
CA ILE A 6 -14.98 -9.35 17.75
C ILE A 6 -15.37 -9.32 16.27
N PHE A 7 -15.49 -8.13 15.65
CA PHE A 7 -15.83 -7.98 14.25
C PHE A 7 -14.70 -8.52 13.34
N ARG A 8 -13.44 -8.26 13.69
CA ARG A 8 -12.26 -8.81 13.02
C ARG A 8 -12.22 -10.35 13.09
N TRP A 9 -12.55 -10.94 14.23
CA TRP A 9 -12.61 -12.39 14.41
C TRP A 9 -13.72 -13.04 13.56
N PHE A 10 -14.92 -12.43 13.49
CA PHE A 10 -16.03 -12.93 12.67
C PHE A 10 -15.73 -12.87 11.18
N LEU A 11 -15.14 -11.78 10.67
CA LEU A 11 -14.78 -11.64 9.26
C LEU A 11 -13.70 -12.67 8.86
N ASN A 12 -12.63 -12.81 9.65
CA ASN A 12 -11.57 -13.77 9.38
C ASN A 12 -12.04 -15.23 9.45
N THR A 13 -12.99 -15.53 10.32
CA THR A 13 -13.57 -16.88 10.44
C THR A 13 -14.47 -17.19 9.24
N PHE A 14 -15.24 -16.20 8.77
CA PHE A 14 -16.12 -16.36 7.60
C PHE A 14 -15.33 -16.54 6.30
N VAL A 15 -14.23 -15.78 6.13
CA VAL A 15 -13.32 -15.89 4.97
C VAL A 15 -12.63 -17.26 4.94
N LYS A 16 -12.18 -17.80 6.09
CA LYS A 16 -11.58 -19.14 6.18
C LYS A 16 -12.55 -20.28 5.88
N ILE A 17 -13.85 -20.11 6.17
CA ILE A 17 -14.87 -21.15 5.96
C ILE A 17 -15.32 -21.21 4.49
N PHE A 18 -15.30 -20.11 3.74
CA PHE A 18 -15.81 -20.05 2.36
C PHE A 18 -14.73 -19.95 1.28
N GLY A 19 -13.44 -19.90 1.64
CA GLY A 19 -12.32 -19.83 0.68
C GLY A 19 -12.34 -18.57 -0.21
N VAL A 20 -13.10 -17.54 0.17
CA VAL A 20 -13.12 -16.26 -0.55
C VAL A 20 -11.85 -15.52 -0.16
N MET A 21 -11.01 -15.22 -1.14
CA MET A 21 -9.83 -14.37 -0.94
C MET A 21 -10.29 -13.02 -0.35
N PRO A 22 -9.66 -12.51 0.73
CA PRO A 22 -10.07 -11.27 1.39
C PRO A 22 -10.13 -10.09 0.41
N PHE A 23 -9.30 -10.11 -0.63
CA PHE A 23 -9.22 -9.06 -1.65
C PHE A 23 -10.53 -8.85 -2.43
N GLU A 24 -11.27 -9.92 -2.77
CA GLU A 24 -12.54 -9.79 -3.51
C GLU A 24 -13.60 -9.05 -2.68
N THR A 25 -13.57 -9.17 -1.36
CA THR A 25 -14.48 -8.44 -0.47
C THR A 25 -14.05 -6.98 -0.25
N LEU A 26 -12.76 -6.66 -0.44
CA LEU A 26 -12.23 -5.31 -0.29
C LEU A 26 -12.38 -4.45 -1.55
N LYS A 27 -12.36 -5.05 -2.75
CA LYS A 27 -12.50 -4.32 -4.02
C LYS A 27 -13.73 -3.39 -4.09
N PRO A 28 -14.95 -3.82 -3.73
CA PRO A 28 -16.11 -2.92 -3.70
C PRO A 28 -15.97 -1.78 -2.69
N GLN A 29 -15.29 -2.02 -1.57
CA GLN A 29 -15.07 -1.00 -0.54
C GLN A 29 -14.07 0.06 -1.02
N VAL A 30 -12.97 -0.35 -1.68
CA VAL A 30 -12.03 0.58 -2.33
C VAL A 30 -12.77 1.47 -3.34
N LYS A 31 -13.59 0.89 -4.23
CA LYS A 31 -14.40 1.68 -5.17
C LYS A 31 -15.33 2.66 -4.47
N SER A 32 -16.01 2.24 -3.41
CA SER A 32 -16.90 3.11 -2.65
C SER A 32 -16.16 4.29 -2.02
N ILE A 33 -14.93 4.07 -1.50
CA ILE A 33 -14.08 5.13 -0.95
C ILE A 33 -13.67 6.11 -2.05
N VAL A 34 -13.18 5.61 -3.19
CA VAL A 34 -12.75 6.44 -4.32
C VAL A 34 -13.89 7.30 -4.86
N LEU A 35 -15.10 6.77 -4.95
CA LEU A 35 -16.29 7.47 -5.45
C LEU A 35 -16.89 8.47 -4.45
N ASN A 36 -16.40 8.53 -3.21
CA ASN A 36 -16.96 9.41 -2.19
C ASN A 36 -16.51 10.87 -2.37
N THR A 37 -17.18 11.60 -3.24
CA THR A 37 -16.88 13.01 -3.54
C THR A 37 -17.11 14.00 -2.38
N LYS A 38 -17.68 13.55 -1.26
CA LYS A 38 -17.83 14.37 -0.03
C LYS A 38 -16.50 14.48 0.75
N LYS A 39 -15.50 13.66 0.41
CA LYS A 39 -14.17 13.64 1.01
C LYS A 39 -13.13 14.17 0.03
N THR A 40 -12.10 14.82 0.56
CA THR A 40 -10.92 15.23 -0.22
C THR A 40 -10.17 14.01 -0.75
N VAL A 41 -9.25 14.22 -1.67
CA VAL A 41 -8.39 13.14 -2.18
C VAL A 41 -7.60 12.50 -1.03
N ASP A 42 -6.96 13.31 -0.18
CA ASP A 42 -6.16 12.80 0.96
C ASP A 42 -7.00 12.00 1.96
N GLU A 43 -8.23 12.43 2.25
CA GLU A 43 -9.13 11.67 3.14
C GLU A 43 -9.55 10.34 2.53
N ARG A 44 -9.68 10.25 1.20
CA ARG A 44 -9.98 9.01 0.49
C ARG A 44 -8.76 8.08 0.47
N LEU A 45 -7.57 8.61 0.21
CA LEU A 45 -6.32 7.85 0.25
C LEU A 45 -6.06 7.29 1.66
N LEU A 46 -6.24 8.12 2.70
CA LEU A 46 -6.11 7.67 4.10
C LEU A 46 -7.12 6.57 4.42
N ALA A 47 -8.37 6.71 3.99
CA ALA A 47 -9.38 5.67 4.22
C ALA A 47 -9.06 4.34 3.49
N ILE A 48 -8.38 4.39 2.35
CA ILE A 48 -7.86 3.18 1.68
C ILE A 48 -6.74 2.57 2.54
N CYS A 49 -5.77 3.35 3.03
CA CYS A 49 -4.72 2.84 3.92
C CYS A 49 -5.31 2.16 5.16
N GLU A 50 -6.28 2.81 5.82
CA GLU A 50 -6.99 2.25 6.98
C GLU A 50 -7.73 0.95 6.66
N LEU A 51 -8.40 0.89 5.50
CA LEU A 51 -9.10 -0.31 5.04
C LEU A 51 -8.13 -1.48 4.87
N LEU A 52 -7.01 -1.27 4.19
CA LEU A 52 -6.03 -2.32 3.90
C LEU A 52 -5.33 -2.81 5.17
N GLU A 53 -4.81 -1.91 5.99
CA GLU A 53 -4.14 -2.24 7.25
C GLU A 53 -5.08 -2.98 8.23
N THR A 54 -6.35 -2.57 8.29
CA THR A 54 -7.32 -3.19 9.21
C THR A 54 -7.72 -4.60 8.81
N HIS A 55 -7.75 -4.92 7.51
CA HIS A 55 -8.32 -6.17 7.01
C HIS A 55 -7.28 -7.20 6.54
N ILE A 56 -6.01 -6.80 6.36
CA ILE A 56 -4.94 -7.68 5.94
C ILE A 56 -3.89 -7.71 7.05
N ASP A 57 -3.83 -8.80 7.80
CA ASP A 57 -3.07 -8.91 9.06
C ASP A 57 -1.55 -8.68 8.91
N TYR A 58 -0.99 -8.89 7.72
CA TYR A 58 0.43 -8.71 7.42
C TYR A 58 0.74 -7.39 6.69
N TYR A 59 -0.24 -6.50 6.47
CA TYR A 59 -0.02 -5.14 6.02
C TYR A 59 0.15 -4.25 7.26
N ASN A 60 1.40 -4.10 7.72
CA ASN A 60 1.70 -3.42 8.99
C ASN A 60 1.93 -1.92 8.83
N TRP A 61 2.31 -1.50 7.64
CA TRP A 61 2.37 -0.12 7.20
C TRP A 61 1.83 -0.03 5.78
N VAL A 62 0.98 0.95 5.53
CA VAL A 62 0.35 1.19 4.22
C VAL A 62 0.39 2.67 3.93
N GLY A 63 0.99 3.06 2.83
CA GLY A 63 1.09 4.48 2.49
C GLY A 63 1.18 4.76 1.00
N PHE A 64 0.97 6.01 0.65
CA PHE A 64 1.14 6.52 -0.70
C PHE A 64 2.32 7.46 -0.76
N TYR A 65 3.10 7.35 -1.81
CA TYR A 65 4.11 8.32 -2.20
C TYR A 65 3.76 8.88 -3.58
N PHE A 66 3.91 10.19 -3.75
CA PHE A 66 3.64 10.86 -5.02
C PHE A 66 4.88 11.62 -5.51
N ARG A 67 5.00 11.80 -6.82
CA ARG A 67 6.06 12.66 -7.39
C ARG A 67 5.98 14.07 -6.79
N ASN A 68 7.12 14.62 -6.40
CA ASN A 68 7.20 15.97 -5.84
C ASN A 68 7.41 17.02 -6.94
N GLY A 69 6.35 17.31 -7.70
CA GLY A 69 6.40 18.20 -8.85
C GLY A 69 7.39 17.71 -9.92
N SER A 70 8.30 18.57 -10.36
CA SER A 70 9.33 18.24 -11.37
C SER A 70 10.63 17.67 -10.80
N LYS A 71 10.72 17.47 -9.49
CA LYS A 71 11.91 16.93 -8.85
C LYS A 71 11.98 15.41 -9.02
N GLU A 72 13.20 14.87 -9.07
CA GLU A 72 13.46 13.43 -9.07
C GLU A 72 13.39 12.86 -7.65
N GLU A 73 12.24 13.06 -7.01
CA GLU A 73 11.96 12.58 -5.66
C GLU A 73 10.48 12.27 -5.47
N LEU A 74 10.18 11.40 -4.53
CA LEU A 74 8.85 11.10 -4.03
C LEU A 74 8.62 11.88 -2.75
N LYS A 75 7.38 12.31 -2.52
CA LYS A 75 6.88 12.90 -1.29
C LYS A 75 5.83 12.00 -0.67
N LEU A 76 5.96 11.78 0.64
CA LEU A 76 4.99 11.02 1.43
C LEU A 76 3.62 11.69 1.38
N GLY A 77 2.62 10.91 1.05
CA GLY A 77 1.20 11.22 1.14
C GLY A 77 0.54 10.61 2.38
N PRO A 78 -0.77 10.37 2.36
CA PRO A 78 -1.47 9.69 3.45
C PRO A 78 -0.95 8.27 3.69
N TYR A 79 -0.83 7.89 4.97
CA TYR A 79 -0.38 6.56 5.39
C TYR A 79 -0.97 6.16 6.75
N VAL A 80 -0.87 4.86 7.07
CA VAL A 80 -1.22 4.25 8.35
C VAL A 80 -0.08 3.30 8.75
N GLY A 81 0.27 3.29 10.03
CA GLY A 81 1.34 2.48 10.59
C GLY A 81 2.24 3.30 11.51
N ALA A 82 3.44 2.79 11.79
CA ALA A 82 4.43 3.49 12.60
C ALA A 82 4.87 4.81 11.92
N PRO A 83 5.15 5.87 12.69
CA PRO A 83 5.72 7.09 12.13
C PRO A 83 7.02 6.81 11.35
N THR A 84 7.21 7.51 10.23
CA THR A 84 8.41 7.41 9.41
C THR A 84 9.05 8.77 9.21
N ASP A 85 10.38 8.79 9.18
CA ASP A 85 11.18 9.98 8.82
C ASP A 85 11.36 10.12 7.30
N HIS A 86 11.00 9.08 6.53
CA HIS A 86 11.15 9.03 5.07
C HIS A 86 10.04 9.81 4.36
N THR A 87 9.93 11.09 4.63
CA THR A 87 8.92 11.97 4.03
C THR A 87 9.26 12.40 2.60
N ILE A 88 10.55 12.32 2.21
CA ILE A 88 11.08 12.56 0.87
C ILE A 88 12.03 11.42 0.52
N ILE A 89 11.82 10.78 -0.63
CA ILE A 89 12.66 9.68 -1.12
C ILE A 89 13.19 10.06 -2.52
N PRO A 90 14.51 10.25 -2.69
CA PRO A 90 15.10 10.46 -4.01
C PRO A 90 14.87 9.25 -4.94
N PHE A 91 14.67 9.49 -6.24
CA PHE A 91 14.58 8.42 -7.21
C PHE A 91 15.84 7.54 -7.20
N GLY A 92 15.65 6.24 -7.35
CA GLY A 92 16.71 5.24 -7.26
C GLY A 92 17.14 4.86 -5.84
N LYS A 93 16.62 5.51 -4.78
CA LYS A 93 16.95 5.20 -3.39
C LYS A 93 15.87 4.37 -2.71
N GLY A 94 16.29 3.33 -1.99
CA GLY A 94 15.38 2.37 -1.37
C GLY A 94 14.52 1.63 -2.39
N ILE A 95 13.54 0.86 -1.93
CA ILE A 95 12.62 0.13 -2.80
C ILE A 95 11.70 1.12 -3.55
N CYS A 96 11.09 2.04 -2.83
CA CYS A 96 10.23 3.08 -3.38
C CYS A 96 10.92 3.92 -4.47
N GLY A 97 12.16 4.36 -4.25
CA GLY A 97 12.93 5.13 -5.25
C GLY A 97 13.27 4.31 -6.48
N GLN A 98 13.51 3.02 -6.34
CA GLN A 98 13.76 2.11 -7.47
C GLN A 98 12.49 1.94 -8.32
N VAL A 99 11.31 1.80 -7.71
CA VAL A 99 10.02 1.74 -8.42
C VAL A 99 9.74 3.03 -9.18
N ALA A 100 10.07 4.19 -8.61
CA ALA A 100 9.90 5.48 -9.28
C ALA A 100 10.73 5.61 -10.58
N VAL A 101 11.87 4.89 -10.67
CA VAL A 101 12.74 4.86 -11.87
C VAL A 101 12.32 3.76 -12.83
N SER A 102 12.12 2.54 -12.32
CA SER A 102 11.83 1.36 -13.16
C SER A 102 10.42 1.35 -13.73
N ASN A 103 9.47 2.01 -13.04
CA ASN A 103 8.04 1.93 -13.34
C ASN A 103 7.48 0.49 -13.34
N GLN A 104 8.09 -0.39 -12.55
CA GLN A 104 7.70 -1.79 -12.41
C GLN A 104 7.29 -2.06 -10.95
N ASN A 105 6.37 -3.00 -10.74
CA ASN A 105 6.09 -3.52 -9.41
C ASN A 105 7.38 -4.07 -8.79
N PHE A 106 7.52 -3.92 -7.49
CA PHE A 106 8.64 -4.52 -6.78
C PHE A 106 8.12 -5.24 -5.53
N VAL A 107 8.29 -6.56 -5.53
CA VAL A 107 7.96 -7.43 -4.40
C VAL A 107 9.26 -7.91 -3.77
N VAL A 108 9.49 -7.53 -2.52
CA VAL A 108 10.71 -7.85 -1.77
C VAL A 108 10.35 -8.79 -0.63
N PRO A 109 10.67 -10.09 -0.75
CA PRO A 109 10.33 -11.09 0.28
C PRO A 109 11.17 -10.96 1.55
N ASP A 110 12.37 -10.40 1.44
CA ASP A 110 13.29 -10.13 2.55
C ASP A 110 14.07 -8.83 2.28
N VAL A 111 13.73 -7.79 3.02
CA VAL A 111 14.36 -6.46 2.87
C VAL A 111 15.83 -6.48 3.27
N THR A 112 16.28 -7.42 4.11
CA THR A 112 17.69 -7.54 4.53
C THR A 112 18.60 -8.02 3.42
N ALA A 113 18.02 -8.62 2.37
CA ALA A 113 18.75 -9.05 1.18
C ALA A 113 18.93 -7.94 0.13
N GLN A 114 18.43 -6.73 0.40
CA GLN A 114 18.52 -5.61 -0.54
C GLN A 114 19.65 -4.66 -0.17
N ASP A 115 20.65 -4.54 -1.03
CA ASP A 115 21.82 -3.67 -0.83
C ASP A 115 21.46 -2.18 -0.75
N ASN A 116 20.34 -1.77 -1.36
CA ASN A 116 19.85 -0.38 -1.42
C ASN A 116 18.55 -0.20 -0.62
N TYR A 117 18.40 -0.93 0.48
CA TYR A 117 17.24 -0.79 1.36
C TYR A 117 17.38 0.41 2.29
N ILE A 118 16.33 1.20 2.40
CA ILE A 118 16.21 2.25 3.41
C ILE A 118 15.21 1.77 4.45
N ALA A 119 15.72 1.41 5.64
CA ALA A 119 14.89 0.85 6.71
C ALA A 119 13.87 1.85 7.24
N CYS A 120 12.60 1.65 6.94
CA CYS A 120 11.49 2.41 7.54
C CYS A 120 11.30 2.06 9.02
N SER A 121 11.58 0.82 9.41
CA SER A 121 11.55 0.31 10.79
C SER A 121 12.39 -0.95 10.91
N ILE A 122 12.97 -1.19 12.09
CA ILE A 122 13.71 -2.41 12.42
C ILE A 122 12.84 -3.68 12.33
N ASN A 123 11.52 -3.54 12.39
CA ASN A 123 10.59 -4.66 12.36
C ASN A 123 10.19 -5.09 10.95
N VAL A 124 10.39 -4.26 9.95
CA VAL A 124 10.05 -4.58 8.56
C VAL A 124 10.89 -5.75 8.06
N LYS A 125 10.23 -6.74 7.48
CA LYS A 125 10.84 -7.94 6.90
C LYS A 125 10.63 -8.05 5.41
N ALA A 126 9.51 -7.57 4.90
CA ALA A 126 9.16 -7.61 3.49
C ALA A 126 8.45 -6.31 3.08
N GLU A 127 8.56 -5.97 1.80
CA GLU A 127 7.95 -4.75 1.23
C GLU A 127 7.39 -5.06 -0.15
N ILE A 128 6.25 -4.46 -0.49
CA ILE A 128 5.70 -4.48 -1.85
C ILE A 128 5.32 -3.07 -2.26
N VAL A 129 5.79 -2.65 -3.43
CA VAL A 129 5.54 -1.33 -3.99
C VAL A 129 4.94 -1.46 -5.38
N ILE A 130 3.81 -0.80 -5.62
CA ILE A 130 3.09 -0.81 -6.91
C ILE A 130 2.93 0.62 -7.42
N PRO A 131 3.38 0.95 -8.64
CA PRO A 131 3.27 2.28 -9.21
C PRO A 131 1.83 2.64 -9.61
N ILE A 132 1.51 3.94 -9.55
CA ILE A 132 0.23 4.52 -9.96
C ILE A 132 0.42 5.28 -11.26
N PHE A 133 -0.31 4.90 -12.30
CA PHE A 133 -0.22 5.52 -13.62
C PHE A 133 -1.49 6.32 -13.95
N VAL A 134 -1.29 7.56 -14.42
CA VAL A 134 -2.35 8.39 -15.03
C VAL A 134 -1.90 8.76 -16.44
N ASN A 135 -2.71 8.45 -17.43
CA ASN A 135 -2.39 8.70 -18.86
C ASN A 135 -1.02 8.13 -19.30
N GLY A 136 -0.59 7.02 -18.70
CA GLY A 136 0.69 6.37 -19.00
C GLY A 136 1.91 6.93 -18.24
N GLU A 137 1.72 7.98 -17.45
CA GLU A 137 2.77 8.55 -16.60
C GLU A 137 2.67 8.04 -15.17
N ASN A 138 3.79 7.62 -14.59
CA ASN A 138 3.87 7.28 -13.17
C ASN A 138 3.79 8.57 -12.34
N ILE A 139 2.70 8.73 -11.58
CA ILE A 139 2.46 9.88 -10.70
C ILE A 139 2.83 9.62 -9.24
N GLY A 140 3.06 8.37 -8.88
CA GLY A 140 3.30 7.92 -7.51
C GLY A 140 3.17 6.42 -7.37
N GLN A 141 2.99 5.95 -6.16
CA GLN A 141 2.93 4.53 -5.84
C GLN A 141 2.22 4.27 -4.51
N ILE A 142 1.73 3.05 -4.32
CA ILE A 142 1.39 2.52 -3.00
C ILE A 142 2.56 1.69 -2.49
N ASP A 143 2.82 1.79 -1.21
CA ASP A 143 3.89 1.12 -0.50
C ASP A 143 3.32 0.38 0.72
N ILE A 144 3.68 -0.90 0.87
CA ILE A 144 3.22 -1.76 1.96
C ILE A 144 4.43 -2.43 2.60
N ASP A 145 4.60 -2.18 3.90
CA ASP A 145 5.58 -2.91 4.73
C ASP A 145 4.92 -4.02 5.52
N SER A 146 5.63 -5.14 5.64
CA SER A 146 5.25 -6.27 6.47
C SER A 146 6.32 -6.65 7.49
N ASN A 147 5.88 -6.94 8.71
CA ASN A 147 6.72 -7.54 9.76
C ASN A 147 6.82 -9.08 9.63
N THR A 148 6.13 -9.64 8.64
CA THR A 148 6.17 -11.06 8.31
C THR A 148 7.12 -11.27 7.12
N PRO A 149 8.08 -12.21 7.18
CA PRO A 149 8.93 -12.49 6.03
C PRO A 149 8.13 -13.20 4.93
N ASN A 150 8.38 -12.80 3.68
CA ASN A 150 7.79 -13.36 2.46
C ASN A 150 6.26 -13.53 2.51
N PRO A 151 5.49 -12.50 2.90
CA PRO A 151 4.04 -12.64 3.04
C PRO A 151 3.29 -12.39 1.72
N PHE A 152 3.89 -11.64 0.80
CA PHE A 152 3.25 -11.16 -0.42
C PHE A 152 3.22 -12.24 -1.50
N THR A 153 2.06 -12.37 -2.14
CA THR A 153 1.79 -13.31 -3.21
C THR A 153 1.38 -12.57 -4.49
N GLU A 154 1.31 -13.26 -5.61
CA GLU A 154 0.75 -12.69 -6.84
C GLU A 154 -0.70 -12.16 -6.64
N ALA A 155 -1.43 -12.68 -5.66
CA ALA A 155 -2.78 -12.19 -5.38
C ALA A 155 -2.74 -10.82 -4.71
N ASP A 156 -1.75 -10.55 -3.85
CA ASP A 156 -1.48 -9.22 -3.28
C ASP A 156 -1.12 -8.23 -4.38
N GLU A 157 -0.20 -8.61 -5.25
CA GLU A 157 0.25 -7.78 -6.37
C GLU A 157 -0.93 -7.36 -7.26
N ARG A 158 -1.72 -8.33 -7.73
CA ARG A 158 -2.93 -8.06 -8.55
C ARG A 158 -3.97 -7.22 -7.82
N PHE A 159 -4.12 -7.41 -6.52
CA PHE A 159 -5.05 -6.62 -5.72
C PHE A 159 -4.57 -5.16 -5.57
N LEU A 160 -3.29 -4.95 -5.32
CA LEU A 160 -2.72 -3.61 -5.21
C LEU A 160 -2.67 -2.89 -6.56
N GLU A 161 -2.44 -3.60 -7.67
CA GLU A 161 -2.63 -3.06 -9.02
C GLU A 161 -4.07 -2.55 -9.25
N PHE A 162 -5.07 -3.32 -8.80
CA PHE A 162 -6.45 -2.87 -8.82
C PHE A 162 -6.64 -1.61 -7.96
N VAL A 163 -6.10 -1.55 -6.74
CA VAL A 163 -6.17 -0.36 -5.86
C VAL A 163 -5.53 0.84 -6.56
N CYS A 164 -4.33 0.70 -7.13
CA CYS A 164 -3.63 1.76 -7.86
C CYS A 164 -4.45 2.27 -9.06
N LYS A 165 -5.09 1.37 -9.80
CA LYS A 165 -5.98 1.74 -10.92
C LYS A 165 -7.19 2.55 -10.47
N GLU A 166 -7.83 2.17 -9.36
CA GLU A 166 -8.96 2.94 -8.82
C GLU A 166 -8.48 4.30 -8.28
N VAL A 167 -7.35 4.35 -7.56
CA VAL A 167 -6.74 5.58 -7.04
C VAL A 167 -6.35 6.53 -8.17
N ALA A 168 -5.84 6.03 -9.30
CA ALA A 168 -5.48 6.85 -10.46
C ALA A 168 -6.66 7.69 -10.98
N THR A 169 -7.90 7.26 -10.75
CA THR A 169 -9.10 8.02 -11.17
C THR A 169 -9.35 9.30 -10.35
N LEU A 170 -8.57 9.52 -9.29
CA LEU A 170 -8.64 10.71 -8.43
C LEU A 170 -7.84 11.89 -9.00
N PHE A 171 -7.01 11.64 -10.00
CA PHE A 171 -6.07 12.57 -10.62
C PHE A 171 -6.33 12.66 -12.13
#